data_ab1c9a0fbc4b41c8f36dbf482917f513
#
_entry.id   ab1c9a0fbc4b41c8f36dbf482917f513
#
_cell.length_a   1.000
_cell.length_b   1.000
_cell.length_c   1.000
_cell.angle_alpha   90.00
_cell.angle_beta   90.00
_cell.angle_gamma   90.00
#
_symmetry.space_group_name_H-M   'P 1'
#
loop_
_entity.id
_entity.type
_entity.pdbx_description
1 polymer ?
#
loop_
_entity_poly.entity_id
_entity_poly.type
_entity_poly.pdbx_seq_one_letter_code
_entity_poly.pdbx_strand_id
1 'polypeptide(L)'
;MTSRFDQLKEFEKILSFLFNSENLKSLDHSDLRDCCTTFVNTFSHDNKSDVELDDLFSELKVLQVTLPDQLMSAFEIFHFVKVAYCYPNASIAYRILLTIPVTVASAERSFSKLKLLKNCLRSTMLQERLNGLAMCSIEKDILDTIDLESVLEDFASRNARRLFF
;
A
#
# COMPACT_ATOMS: atom_id res chain seq x y z
N MET A 1 2.46 -7.46 25.24
CA MET A 1 2.91 -7.38 23.82
C MET A 1 1.78 -7.93 22.96
N THR A 2 0.99 -7.08 22.34
CA THR A 2 0.01 -7.49 21.33
C THR A 2 0.76 -8.13 20.17
N SER A 3 0.33 -9.32 19.78
CA SER A 3 0.91 -10.02 18.64
C SER A 3 0.72 -9.17 17.37
N ARG A 4 1.69 -9.20 16.42
CA ARG A 4 1.51 -8.56 15.11
C ARG A 4 0.25 -9.04 14.40
N PHE A 5 -0.18 -10.26 14.66
CA PHE A 5 -1.45 -10.83 14.18
C PHE A 5 -2.67 -10.12 14.76
N ASP A 6 -2.63 -9.69 16.01
CA ASP A 6 -3.74 -8.98 16.65
C ASP A 6 -3.88 -7.59 16.04
N GLN A 7 -2.77 -6.91 15.76
CA GLN A 7 -2.76 -5.61 15.07
C GLN A 7 -3.31 -5.71 13.64
N LEU A 8 -2.92 -6.75 12.89
CA LEU A 8 -3.43 -6.97 11.52
C LEU A 8 -4.94 -7.25 11.51
N LYS A 9 -5.46 -8.03 12.45
CA LYS A 9 -6.89 -8.26 12.61
C LYS A 9 -7.66 -6.99 12.97
N GLU A 10 -7.03 -6.11 13.74
CA GLU A 10 -7.62 -4.82 14.08
C GLU A 10 -7.72 -3.91 12.86
N PHE A 11 -6.66 -3.82 12.05
CA PHE A 11 -6.69 -3.10 10.78
C PHE A 11 -7.66 -3.72 9.76
N GLU A 12 -7.75 -5.04 9.69
CA GLU A 12 -8.72 -5.73 8.86
C GLU A 12 -10.15 -5.32 9.19
N LYS A 13 -10.51 -5.24 10.47
CA LYS A 13 -11.85 -4.79 10.90
C LYS A 13 -12.14 -3.34 10.49
N ILE A 14 -11.14 -2.46 10.63
CA ILE A 14 -11.30 -1.03 10.35
C ILE A 14 -11.39 -0.78 8.83
N LEU A 15 -10.69 -1.58 8.01
CA LEU A 15 -10.52 -1.34 6.59
C LEU A 15 -11.35 -2.26 5.69
N SER A 16 -12.05 -3.25 6.28
CA SER A 16 -12.78 -4.29 5.52
C SER A 16 -13.77 -3.72 4.51
N PHE A 17 -14.37 -2.58 4.80
CA PHE A 17 -15.33 -1.93 3.91
C PHE A 17 -14.71 -1.37 2.62
N LEU A 18 -13.38 -1.19 2.57
CA LEU A 18 -12.64 -0.74 1.40
C LEU A 18 -12.02 -1.89 0.58
N PHE A 19 -12.13 -3.15 1.01
CA PHE A 19 -11.43 -4.26 0.36
C PHE A 19 -11.91 -4.56 -1.05
N ASN A 20 -13.20 -4.38 -1.30
CA ASN A 20 -13.80 -4.61 -2.60
C ASN A 20 -15.10 -3.80 -2.77
N SER A 21 -15.61 -3.76 -4.00
CA SER A 21 -16.83 -3.01 -4.32
C SER A 21 -18.08 -3.59 -3.64
N GLU A 22 -18.14 -4.89 -3.39
CA GLU A 22 -19.28 -5.54 -2.74
C GLU A 22 -19.36 -5.13 -1.27
N ASN A 23 -18.25 -5.16 -0.54
CA ASN A 23 -18.21 -4.71 0.86
C ASN A 23 -18.62 -3.24 0.97
N LEU A 24 -18.16 -2.39 0.06
CA LEU A 24 -18.52 -0.96 0.07
C LEU A 24 -20.00 -0.77 -0.26
N LYS A 25 -20.52 -1.45 -1.28
CA LYS A 25 -21.93 -1.32 -1.72
C LYS A 25 -22.95 -1.93 -0.74
N SER A 26 -22.53 -2.90 0.09
CA SER A 26 -23.42 -3.58 1.05
C SER A 26 -23.73 -2.74 2.29
N LEU A 27 -22.95 -1.68 2.57
CA LEU A 27 -23.15 -0.83 3.74
C LEU A 27 -24.32 0.14 3.54
N ASP A 28 -25.15 0.24 4.58
CA ASP A 28 -26.14 1.29 4.65
C ASP A 28 -25.53 2.65 5.02
N HIS A 29 -26.37 3.68 5.13
CA HIS A 29 -25.92 5.04 5.42
C HIS A 29 -25.29 5.16 6.82
N SER A 30 -25.85 4.46 7.81
CA SER A 30 -25.38 4.50 9.20
C SER A 30 -24.05 3.76 9.33
N ASP A 31 -24.00 2.54 8.81
CA ASP A 31 -22.82 1.68 8.86
C ASP A 31 -21.63 2.30 8.13
N LEU A 32 -21.87 2.90 6.96
CA LEU A 32 -20.82 3.60 6.22
C LEU A 32 -20.26 4.78 7.02
N ARG A 33 -21.14 5.56 7.70
CA ARG A 33 -20.71 6.69 8.52
C ARG A 33 -19.89 6.23 9.73
N ASP A 34 -20.27 5.15 10.37
CA ASP A 34 -19.57 4.57 11.50
C ASP A 34 -18.19 4.02 11.08
N CYS A 35 -18.10 3.37 9.91
CA CYS A 35 -16.83 2.95 9.31
C CYS A 35 -15.91 4.14 9.02
N CYS A 36 -16.42 5.23 8.42
CA CYS A 36 -15.65 6.43 8.15
C CYS A 36 -15.16 7.08 9.45
N THR A 37 -16.02 7.17 10.46
CA THR A 37 -15.67 7.74 11.76
C THR A 37 -14.54 6.94 12.43
N THR A 38 -14.65 5.63 12.43
CA THR A 38 -13.63 4.73 12.97
C THR A 38 -12.32 4.86 12.21
N PHE A 39 -12.39 4.94 10.89
CA PHE A 39 -11.25 5.13 10.01
C PHE A 39 -10.51 6.45 10.33
N VAL A 40 -11.22 7.57 10.29
CA VAL A 40 -10.62 8.90 10.54
C VAL A 40 -10.02 8.96 11.94
N ASN A 41 -10.72 8.48 12.97
CA ASN A 41 -10.20 8.47 14.35
C ASN A 41 -8.93 7.62 14.50
N THR A 42 -8.85 6.49 13.78
CA THR A 42 -7.69 5.58 13.85
C THR A 42 -6.46 6.16 13.16
N PHE A 43 -6.64 6.84 12.03
CA PHE A 43 -5.55 7.39 11.21
C PHE A 43 -5.30 8.88 11.43
N SER A 44 -5.93 9.49 12.44
CA SER A 44 -5.61 10.84 12.89
C SER A 44 -4.41 10.84 13.84
N HIS A 45 -3.53 11.83 13.71
CA HIS A 45 -2.40 12.05 14.60
C HIS A 45 -2.34 13.52 15.06
N ASP A 46 -2.15 13.77 16.37
CA ASP A 46 -2.08 15.12 16.95
C ASP A 46 -3.26 16.04 16.57
N ASN A 47 -4.49 15.50 16.58
CA ASN A 47 -5.71 16.19 16.16
C ASN A 47 -5.69 16.69 14.69
N LYS A 48 -4.81 16.12 13.87
CA LYS A 48 -4.80 16.36 12.42
C LYS A 48 -5.12 15.05 11.70
N SER A 49 -6.02 15.13 10.75
CA SER A 49 -6.34 14.05 9.83
C SER A 49 -6.03 14.49 8.40
N ASP A 50 -5.44 13.61 7.62
CA ASP A 50 -5.26 13.82 6.18
C ASP A 50 -6.57 13.65 5.40
N VAL A 51 -7.63 13.18 6.09
CA VAL A 51 -8.93 12.87 5.52
C VAL A 51 -10.02 13.56 6.34
N GLU A 52 -10.86 14.33 5.69
CA GLU A 52 -12.03 14.96 6.30
C GLU A 52 -13.20 13.96 6.34
N LEU A 53 -13.85 13.81 7.52
CA LEU A 53 -14.87 12.78 7.74
C LEU A 53 -16.08 12.93 6.81
N ASP A 54 -16.64 14.14 6.74
CA ASP A 54 -17.87 14.40 5.97
C ASP A 54 -17.60 14.32 4.46
N ASP A 55 -16.41 14.72 4.03
CA ASP A 55 -15.98 14.61 2.64
C ASP A 55 -15.73 13.14 2.26
N LEU A 56 -15.00 12.38 3.09
CA LEU A 56 -14.79 10.95 2.86
C LEU A 56 -16.12 10.19 2.75
N PHE A 57 -17.03 10.45 3.69
CA PHE A 57 -18.33 9.82 3.70
C PHE A 57 -19.12 10.13 2.42
N SER A 58 -19.14 11.41 2.01
CA SER A 58 -19.82 11.85 0.80
C SER A 58 -19.24 11.25 -0.47
N GLU A 59 -17.91 11.21 -0.56
CA GLU A 59 -17.19 10.60 -1.67
C GLU A 59 -17.47 9.09 -1.78
N LEU A 60 -17.42 8.35 -0.66
CA LEU A 60 -17.68 6.91 -0.65
C LEU A 60 -19.15 6.60 -0.97
N LYS A 61 -20.08 7.46 -0.56
CA LYS A 61 -21.48 7.33 -0.92
C LYS A 61 -21.73 7.50 -2.41
N VAL A 62 -21.04 8.44 -3.03
CA VAL A 62 -21.06 8.59 -4.50
C VAL A 62 -20.42 7.38 -5.17
N LEU A 63 -19.31 6.87 -4.64
CA LEU A 63 -18.65 5.67 -5.15
C LEU A 63 -19.55 4.44 -5.10
N GLN A 64 -20.36 4.24 -4.06
CA GLN A 64 -21.33 3.12 -4.00
C GLN A 64 -22.23 3.07 -5.22
N VAL A 65 -22.59 4.22 -5.78
CA VAL A 65 -23.51 4.32 -6.93
C VAL A 65 -22.77 4.36 -8.26
N THR A 66 -21.58 4.94 -8.31
CA THR A 66 -20.82 5.14 -9.55
C THR A 66 -19.94 3.96 -9.95
N LEU A 67 -19.57 3.10 -8.98
CA LEU A 67 -18.79 1.90 -9.29
C LEU A 67 -19.60 0.92 -10.15
N PRO A 68 -18.99 0.31 -11.16
CA PRO A 68 -19.62 -0.74 -11.97
C PRO A 68 -20.20 -1.88 -11.11
N ASP A 69 -21.18 -2.61 -11.66
CA ASP A 69 -21.80 -3.74 -10.94
C ASP A 69 -20.96 -5.03 -10.91
N GLN A 70 -19.75 -4.97 -11.45
CA GLN A 70 -18.78 -6.04 -11.31
C GLN A 70 -18.02 -5.96 -9.98
N LEU A 71 -17.59 -7.12 -9.49
CA LEU A 71 -16.72 -7.18 -8.32
C LEU A 71 -15.37 -6.53 -8.65
N MET A 72 -15.04 -5.47 -7.94
CA MET A 72 -13.77 -4.77 -8.07
C MET A 72 -12.95 -4.92 -6.79
N SER A 73 -11.68 -5.23 -6.94
CA SER A 73 -10.70 -5.22 -5.84
C SER A 73 -10.37 -3.81 -5.38
N ALA A 74 -9.78 -3.66 -4.20
CA ALA A 74 -9.33 -2.37 -3.69
C ALA A 74 -8.38 -1.63 -4.66
N PHE A 75 -7.53 -2.37 -5.37
CA PHE A 75 -6.60 -1.78 -6.34
C PHE A 75 -7.33 -1.22 -7.57
N GLU A 76 -8.32 -1.95 -8.08
CA GLU A 76 -9.13 -1.50 -9.21
C GLU A 76 -9.98 -0.29 -8.86
N ILE A 77 -10.56 -0.26 -7.66
CA ILE A 77 -11.30 0.90 -7.15
C ILE A 77 -10.35 2.11 -6.98
N PHE A 78 -9.16 1.88 -6.44
CA PHE A 78 -8.16 2.95 -6.35
C PHE A 78 -7.79 3.52 -7.71
N HIS A 79 -7.61 2.67 -8.73
CA HIS A 79 -7.36 3.11 -10.09
C HIS A 79 -8.53 3.93 -10.64
N PHE A 80 -9.77 3.48 -10.43
CA PHE A 80 -10.97 4.22 -10.82
C PHE A 80 -11.02 5.61 -10.18
N VAL A 81 -10.81 5.69 -8.86
CA VAL A 81 -10.77 6.92 -8.08
C VAL A 81 -9.70 7.89 -8.60
N LYS A 82 -8.52 7.35 -8.95
CA LYS A 82 -7.41 8.14 -9.51
C LYS A 82 -7.73 8.74 -10.86
N VAL A 83 -8.38 7.99 -11.75
CA VAL A 83 -8.76 8.45 -13.09
C VAL A 83 -9.89 9.49 -13.03
N ALA A 84 -10.80 9.34 -12.06
CA ALA A 84 -11.93 10.25 -11.91
C ALA A 84 -11.55 11.65 -11.38
N TYR A 85 -10.43 11.79 -10.66
CA TYR A 85 -9.91 13.05 -10.07
C TYR A 85 -10.86 13.81 -9.13
N CYS A 86 -12.01 13.26 -8.77
CA CYS A 86 -13.04 13.92 -7.95
C CYS A 86 -13.22 13.31 -6.56
N TYR A 87 -12.34 12.40 -6.12
CA TYR A 87 -12.41 11.68 -4.85
C TYR A 87 -11.09 11.81 -4.06
N PRO A 88 -10.71 13.00 -3.59
CA PRO A 88 -9.41 13.20 -2.92
C PRO A 88 -9.29 12.41 -1.62
N ASN A 89 -10.32 12.41 -0.75
CA ASN A 89 -10.30 11.71 0.53
C ASN A 89 -10.36 10.18 0.36
N ALA A 90 -11.19 9.69 -0.54
CA ALA A 90 -11.22 8.26 -0.89
C ALA A 90 -9.87 7.81 -1.49
N SER A 91 -9.22 8.64 -2.31
CA SER A 91 -7.88 8.34 -2.83
C SER A 91 -6.85 8.17 -1.70
N ILE A 92 -6.90 9.00 -0.66
CA ILE A 92 -6.03 8.87 0.51
C ILE A 92 -6.38 7.60 1.28
N ALA A 93 -7.67 7.32 1.51
CA ALA A 93 -8.11 6.13 2.23
C ALA A 93 -7.65 4.83 1.54
N TYR A 94 -7.80 4.73 0.22
CA TYR A 94 -7.29 3.58 -0.54
C TYR A 94 -5.75 3.50 -0.56
N ARG A 95 -5.04 4.63 -0.54
CA ARG A 95 -3.58 4.62 -0.39
C ARG A 95 -3.16 4.07 0.95
N ILE A 96 -3.82 4.48 2.04
CA ILE A 96 -3.58 3.94 3.39
C ILE A 96 -3.82 2.43 3.37
N LEU A 97 -4.97 1.98 2.87
CA LEU A 97 -5.29 0.55 2.75
C LEU A 97 -4.20 -0.24 2.02
N LEU A 98 -3.77 0.24 0.86
CA LEU A 98 -2.81 -0.49 0.01
C LEU A 98 -1.37 -0.45 0.55
N THR A 99 -1.06 0.45 1.50
CA THR A 99 0.24 0.48 2.17
C THR A 99 0.31 -0.41 3.40
N ILE A 100 -0.83 -0.78 3.99
CA ILE A 100 -0.88 -1.68 5.14
C ILE A 100 -0.82 -3.13 4.65
N PRO A 101 0.13 -3.95 5.10
CA PRO A 101 0.21 -5.37 4.72
C PRO A 101 -0.91 -6.15 5.40
N VAL A 102 -2.10 -6.15 4.80
CA VAL A 102 -3.31 -6.81 5.33
C VAL A 102 -3.27 -8.33 5.17
N THR A 103 -2.44 -8.84 4.25
CA THR A 103 -2.28 -10.28 4.07
C THR A 103 -1.00 -10.77 4.74
N VAL A 104 -1.14 -11.63 5.73
CA VAL A 104 -0.05 -12.31 6.41
C VAL A 104 0.88 -13.01 5.41
N ALA A 105 0.32 -13.62 4.36
CA ALA A 105 1.09 -14.33 3.33
C ALA A 105 2.05 -13.41 2.55
N SER A 106 1.67 -12.18 2.26
CA SER A 106 2.55 -11.21 1.58
C SER A 106 3.65 -10.72 2.51
N ALA A 107 3.31 -10.42 3.78
CA ALA A 107 4.29 -10.05 4.79
C ALA A 107 5.27 -11.19 5.05
N GLU A 108 4.82 -12.42 5.21
CA GLU A 108 5.69 -13.60 5.41
C GLU A 108 6.63 -13.85 4.23
N ARG A 109 6.16 -13.73 3.00
CA ARG A 109 7.02 -13.82 1.80
C ARG A 109 8.09 -12.74 1.80
N SER A 110 7.74 -11.51 2.12
CA SER A 110 8.69 -10.38 2.18
C SER A 110 9.72 -10.58 3.29
N PHE A 111 9.31 -11.03 4.48
CA PHE A 111 10.23 -11.32 5.56
C PHE A 111 11.11 -12.55 5.28
N SER A 112 10.59 -13.57 4.61
CA SER A 112 11.39 -14.74 4.19
C SER A 112 12.46 -14.32 3.18
N LYS A 113 12.13 -13.49 2.20
CA LYS A 113 13.11 -12.94 1.26
C LYS A 113 14.15 -12.04 1.96
N LEU A 114 13.71 -11.20 2.90
CA LEU A 114 14.60 -10.35 3.68
C LEU A 114 15.58 -11.18 4.53
N LYS A 115 15.13 -12.29 5.12
CA LYS A 115 15.97 -13.22 5.88
C LYS A 115 17.07 -13.86 5.02
N LEU A 116 16.76 -14.19 3.76
CA LEU A 116 17.74 -14.70 2.81
C LEU A 116 18.79 -13.66 2.45
N LEU A 117 18.39 -12.39 2.32
CA LEU A 117 19.31 -11.28 2.03
C LEU A 117 20.19 -10.94 3.23
N LYS A 118 19.60 -10.95 4.43
CA LYS A 118 20.26 -10.60 5.70
C LYS A 118 20.84 -11.88 6.37
N ASN A 119 21.81 -12.49 5.74
CA ASN A 119 22.56 -13.59 6.35
C ASN A 119 23.80 -13.07 7.11
N CYS A 120 24.49 -13.98 7.83
CA CYS A 120 25.66 -13.63 8.65
C CYS A 120 26.82 -12.99 7.85
N LEU A 121 26.94 -13.29 6.55
CA LEU A 121 27.97 -12.72 5.67
C LEU A 121 27.66 -11.29 5.22
N ARG A 122 26.44 -10.81 5.48
CA ARG A 122 25.94 -9.46 5.09
C ARG A 122 25.47 -8.64 6.28
N SER A 123 25.93 -8.98 7.49
CA SER A 123 25.53 -8.30 8.73
C SER A 123 25.97 -6.82 8.79
N THR A 124 27.01 -6.45 8.06
CA THR A 124 27.57 -5.09 8.00
C THR A 124 27.01 -4.24 6.84
N MET A 125 26.00 -4.74 6.12
CA MET A 125 25.43 -4.03 4.99
C MET A 125 24.68 -2.77 5.45
N LEU A 126 24.93 -1.63 4.79
CA LEU A 126 24.21 -0.38 5.03
C LEU A 126 22.73 -0.55 4.71
N GLN A 127 21.88 0.17 5.47
CA GLN A 127 20.42 0.08 5.34
C GLN A 127 19.92 0.40 3.93
N GLU A 128 20.47 1.40 3.28
CA GLU A 128 20.10 1.77 1.89
C GLU A 128 20.34 0.63 0.91
N ARG A 129 21.50 -0.03 1.01
CA ARG A 129 21.83 -1.16 0.15
C ARG A 129 20.93 -2.37 0.45
N LEU A 130 20.61 -2.61 1.72
CA LEU A 130 19.68 -3.66 2.11
C LEU A 130 18.29 -3.40 1.55
N ASN A 131 17.81 -2.16 1.63
CA ASN A 131 16.51 -1.77 1.08
C ASN A 131 16.46 -1.96 -0.44
N GLY A 132 17.48 -1.52 -1.17
CA GLY A 132 17.56 -1.72 -2.62
C GLY A 132 17.53 -3.19 -3.02
N LEU A 133 18.31 -4.04 -2.37
CA LEU A 133 18.32 -5.49 -2.63
C LEU A 133 16.99 -6.16 -2.23
N ALA A 134 16.35 -5.70 -1.16
CA ALA A 134 15.05 -6.20 -0.75
C ALA A 134 13.97 -5.86 -1.78
N MET A 135 13.95 -4.62 -2.27
CA MET A 135 13.03 -4.19 -3.34
C MET A 135 13.22 -5.04 -4.60
N CYS A 136 14.44 -5.20 -5.09
CA CYS A 136 14.72 -6.04 -6.26
C CYS A 136 14.29 -7.52 -6.05
N SER A 137 14.42 -8.04 -4.83
CA SER A 137 14.02 -9.41 -4.52
C SER A 137 12.50 -9.58 -4.36
N ILE A 138 11.80 -8.56 -3.85
CA ILE A 138 10.34 -8.59 -3.62
C ILE A 138 9.62 -8.34 -4.94
N GLU A 139 10.03 -7.33 -5.69
CA GLU A 139 9.41 -6.85 -6.92
C GLU A 139 10.09 -7.42 -8.17
N LYS A 140 10.32 -8.73 -8.18
CA LYS A 140 11.02 -9.40 -9.29
C LYS A 140 10.31 -9.19 -10.63
N ASP A 141 8.99 -9.24 -10.64
CA ASP A 141 8.18 -9.10 -11.85
C ASP A 141 8.34 -7.71 -12.49
N ILE A 142 8.50 -6.66 -11.65
CA ILE A 142 8.80 -5.30 -12.11
C ILE A 142 10.26 -5.24 -12.61
N LEU A 143 11.18 -5.88 -11.91
CA LEU A 143 12.60 -5.91 -12.29
C LEU A 143 12.79 -6.52 -13.68
N ASP A 144 12.03 -7.56 -14.01
CA ASP A 144 12.10 -8.24 -15.31
C ASP A 144 11.59 -7.34 -16.47
N THR A 145 10.90 -6.23 -16.18
CA THR A 145 10.45 -5.25 -17.18
C THR A 145 11.44 -4.10 -17.39
N ILE A 146 12.47 -3.98 -16.56
CA ILE A 146 13.45 -2.90 -16.63
C ILE A 146 14.53 -3.22 -17.66
N ASP A 147 14.83 -2.25 -18.52
CA ASP A 147 15.99 -2.32 -19.42
C ASP A 147 17.30 -2.24 -18.61
N LEU A 148 17.91 -3.41 -18.40
CA LEU A 148 19.16 -3.55 -17.65
C LEU A 148 20.36 -2.90 -18.37
N GLU A 149 20.30 -2.76 -19.69
CA GLU A 149 21.39 -2.20 -20.48
C GLU A 149 21.57 -0.72 -20.18
N SER A 150 20.45 0.02 -20.11
CA SER A 150 20.45 1.45 -19.73
C SER A 150 20.96 1.67 -18.29
N VAL A 151 20.59 0.77 -17.37
CA VAL A 151 21.07 0.83 -15.96
C VAL A 151 22.57 0.56 -15.87
N LEU A 152 23.09 -0.40 -16.65
CA LEU A 152 24.52 -0.70 -16.71
C LEU A 152 25.32 0.44 -17.31
N GLU A 153 24.82 1.09 -18.36
CA GLU A 153 25.47 2.26 -18.96
C GLU A 153 25.52 3.44 -17.99
N ASP A 154 24.41 3.74 -17.29
CA ASP A 154 24.38 4.79 -16.26
C ASP A 154 25.37 4.47 -15.12
N PHE A 155 25.39 3.23 -14.64
CA PHE A 155 26.34 2.80 -13.62
C PHE A 155 27.80 2.91 -14.09
N ALA A 156 28.10 2.48 -15.30
CA ALA A 156 29.45 2.55 -15.88
C ALA A 156 29.91 4.00 -16.05
N SER A 157 29.01 4.89 -16.53
CA SER A 157 29.30 6.31 -16.70
C SER A 157 29.65 7.02 -15.41
N ARG A 158 28.98 6.67 -14.31
CA ARG A 158 29.20 7.25 -12.98
C ARG A 158 30.45 6.69 -12.30
N ASN A 159 30.87 5.48 -12.61
CA ASN A 159 31.96 4.77 -11.94
C ASN A 159 33.23 4.61 -12.81
N ALA A 160 33.25 5.09 -14.05
CA ALA A 160 34.36 4.95 -14.98
C ALA A 160 35.69 5.60 -14.52
N ARG A 161 35.65 6.45 -13.47
CA ARG A 161 36.84 7.07 -12.88
C ARG A 161 37.73 6.10 -12.06
N ARG A 162 37.36 4.84 -11.90
CA ARG A 162 38.14 3.83 -11.13
C ARG A 162 38.95 2.85 -12.00
N LEU A 163 38.97 3.02 -13.30
CA LEU A 163 39.69 2.13 -14.23
C LEU A 163 40.99 2.74 -14.81
N PHE A 164 41.69 3.58 -14.05
CA PHE A 164 43.05 3.93 -14.36
C PHE A 164 43.96 3.50 -13.20
N PHE A 165 44.30 2.24 -13.22
CA PHE A 165 45.57 1.70 -12.67
C PHE A 165 46.08 0.62 -13.59
#